data_337abf3a1f20e0635865cdb0d6d4bc11
#
_entry.id   337abf3a1f20e0635865cdb0d6d4bc11
#
_cell.length_a   1.000
_cell.length_b   1.000
_cell.length_c   1.000
_cell.angle_alpha   90.00
_cell.angle_beta   90.00
_cell.angle_gamma   90.00
#
_symmetry.space_group_name_H-M   'P 1'
#
loop_
_entity.id
_entity.type
_entity.pdbx_description
1 polymer ?
#
loop_
_entity_poly.entity_id
_entity_poly.type
_entity_poly.pdbx_seq_one_letter_code
_entity_poly.pdbx_strand_id
1 'polypeptide(L)'
;MSNISIKIKGFDSQEFPKGITPLQIMNDIKGVPKDTIICKVDGQLTDLSSNLNKNCELQFMDAKSKDGHSVLLHSTAHLMAQAVKRLFPKTKVTIGPFLENRFYYDFDVNSPFTEDDLLEIENEMMKISEENLEISHQEKSRNEALAFFEKIDESYKVEIINDLDKDETLKVYSQGEFTDLCRGPHAVSYTHLRAHETDLN
;
A
#
# COMPACT_ATOMS: atom_id res chain seq x y z
N MET A 1 -16.84 -5.37 -25.49
CA MET A 1 -16.44 -4.74 -24.21
C MET A 1 -16.62 -3.25 -24.36
N SER A 2 -17.15 -2.55 -23.38
CA SER A 2 -17.30 -1.09 -23.44
C SER A 2 -15.97 -0.41 -23.15
N ASN A 3 -15.65 0.65 -23.87
CA ASN A 3 -14.48 1.47 -23.62
C ASN A 3 -14.82 2.63 -22.68
N ILE A 4 -13.79 3.17 -22.06
CA ILE A 4 -13.80 4.39 -21.26
C ILE A 4 -12.75 5.35 -21.80
N SER A 5 -13.04 6.64 -21.74
CA SER A 5 -12.11 7.70 -22.13
C SER A 5 -11.32 8.17 -20.94
N ILE A 6 -9.99 8.12 -21.01
CA ILE A 6 -9.09 8.53 -19.91
C ILE A 6 -8.22 9.68 -20.40
N LYS A 7 -8.30 10.82 -19.68
CA LYS A 7 -7.43 11.96 -19.92
C LYS A 7 -6.23 11.89 -18.99
N ILE A 8 -5.09 11.48 -19.53
CA ILE A 8 -3.87 11.36 -18.76
C ILE A 8 -3.16 12.74 -18.75
N LYS A 9 -2.77 13.22 -17.57
CA LYS A 9 -2.08 14.50 -17.44
C LYS A 9 -0.76 14.49 -18.21
N GLY A 10 -0.61 15.42 -19.14
CA GLY A 10 0.55 15.54 -20.04
C GLY A 10 0.44 14.73 -21.33
N PHE A 11 -0.70 14.07 -21.58
CA PHE A 11 -0.99 13.29 -22.79
C PHE A 11 -2.37 13.63 -23.34
N ASP A 12 -2.62 13.24 -24.62
CA ASP A 12 -3.94 13.31 -25.20
C ASP A 12 -4.88 12.28 -24.55
N SER A 13 -6.19 12.57 -24.62
CA SER A 13 -7.23 11.63 -24.16
C SER A 13 -7.22 10.37 -25.02
N GLN A 14 -7.28 9.19 -24.39
CA GLN A 14 -7.24 7.90 -25.06
C GLN A 14 -8.37 6.98 -24.58
N GLU A 15 -8.76 6.05 -25.44
CA GLU A 15 -9.79 5.06 -25.15
C GLU A 15 -9.15 3.76 -24.66
N PHE A 16 -9.67 3.24 -23.54
CA PHE A 16 -9.21 2.00 -22.93
C PHE A 16 -10.39 1.08 -22.60
N PRO A 17 -10.17 -0.24 -22.55
CA PRO A 17 -11.19 -1.15 -22.07
C PRO A 17 -11.60 -0.82 -20.63
N LYS A 18 -12.91 -0.86 -20.34
CA LYS A 18 -13.42 -0.75 -18.97
C LYS A 18 -12.79 -1.84 -18.08
N GLY A 19 -12.33 -1.45 -16.87
CA GLY A 19 -11.63 -2.33 -15.94
C GLY A 19 -10.11 -2.31 -16.08
N ILE A 20 -9.56 -1.54 -17.02
CA ILE A 20 -8.10 -1.33 -17.08
C ILE A 20 -7.58 -0.71 -15.80
N THR A 21 -6.34 -1.04 -15.41
CA THR A 21 -5.70 -0.44 -14.24
C THR A 21 -4.72 0.65 -14.65
N PRO A 22 -4.47 1.67 -13.79
CA PRO A 22 -3.40 2.65 -14.00
C PRO A 22 -2.03 2.00 -14.26
N LEU A 23 -1.74 0.86 -13.61
CA LEU A 23 -0.49 0.11 -13.81
C LEU A 23 -0.36 -0.41 -15.25
N GLN A 24 -1.44 -0.96 -15.81
CA GLN A 24 -1.45 -1.40 -17.21
C GLN A 24 -1.26 -0.21 -18.16
N ILE A 25 -1.96 0.90 -17.92
CA ILE A 25 -1.80 2.12 -18.72
C ILE A 25 -0.35 2.63 -18.66
N MET A 26 0.27 2.65 -17.48
CA MET A 26 1.66 3.06 -17.29
C MET A 26 2.63 2.20 -18.11
N ASN A 27 2.37 0.90 -18.21
CA ASN A 27 3.22 -0.01 -18.97
C ASN A 27 3.02 0.12 -20.49
N ASP A 28 1.83 0.49 -20.94
CA ASP A 28 1.48 0.59 -22.34
C ASP A 28 1.86 1.93 -22.97
N ILE A 29 1.86 3.02 -22.18
CA ILE A 29 2.12 4.37 -22.67
C ILE A 29 3.59 4.75 -22.50
N LYS A 30 4.25 5.04 -23.62
CA LYS A 30 5.61 5.60 -23.60
C LYS A 30 5.62 7.02 -23.03
N GLY A 31 6.52 7.29 -22.09
CA GLY A 31 6.71 8.61 -21.51
C GLY A 31 6.08 8.81 -20.13
N VAL A 32 5.30 7.85 -19.63
CA VAL A 32 4.94 7.81 -18.21
C VAL A 32 6.19 7.48 -17.40
N PRO A 33 6.50 8.27 -16.34
CA PRO A 33 7.69 8.02 -15.52
C PRO A 33 7.66 6.62 -14.89
N LYS A 34 8.77 5.89 -15.00
CA LYS A 34 8.87 4.52 -14.46
C LYS A 34 8.98 4.47 -12.93
N ASP A 35 9.34 5.59 -12.31
CA ASP A 35 9.40 5.80 -10.87
C ASP A 35 8.04 6.21 -10.28
N THR A 36 6.96 6.07 -11.06
CA THR A 36 5.58 6.25 -10.61
C THR A 36 5.23 5.20 -9.55
N ILE A 37 4.75 5.64 -8.40
CA ILE A 37 4.37 4.75 -7.29
C ILE A 37 2.88 4.76 -6.99
N ILE A 38 2.18 5.83 -7.40
CA ILE A 38 0.77 6.05 -7.12
C ILE A 38 0.16 6.92 -8.22
N CYS A 39 -1.17 7.00 -8.29
CA CYS A 39 -1.87 7.92 -9.19
C CYS A 39 -2.98 8.70 -8.48
N LYS A 40 -3.46 9.73 -9.15
CA LYS A 40 -4.76 10.37 -8.84
C LYS A 40 -5.73 10.06 -9.95
N VAL A 41 -6.93 9.66 -9.56
CA VAL A 41 -8.10 9.49 -10.45
C VAL A 41 -9.12 10.55 -10.05
N ASP A 42 -9.46 11.45 -10.96
CA ASP A 42 -10.34 12.61 -10.69
C ASP A 42 -9.90 13.40 -9.43
N GLY A 43 -8.60 13.54 -9.22
CA GLY A 43 -7.99 14.23 -8.08
C GLY A 43 -7.84 13.42 -6.78
N GLN A 44 -8.38 12.20 -6.71
CA GLN A 44 -8.27 11.34 -5.53
C GLN A 44 -7.13 10.35 -5.67
N LEU A 45 -6.30 10.23 -4.62
CA LEU A 45 -5.23 9.24 -4.55
C LEU A 45 -5.79 7.83 -4.69
N THR A 46 -5.21 7.05 -5.59
CA THR A 46 -5.72 5.75 -6.00
C THR A 46 -4.55 4.79 -6.26
N ASP A 47 -4.69 3.55 -5.80
CA ASP A 47 -3.72 2.49 -6.08
C ASP A 47 -3.56 2.26 -7.58
N LEU A 48 -2.33 2.00 -8.03
CA LEU A 48 -2.08 1.68 -9.44
C LEU A 48 -2.75 0.38 -9.89
N SER A 49 -3.10 -0.50 -8.97
CA SER A 49 -3.82 -1.77 -9.21
C SER A 49 -5.35 -1.63 -9.26
N SER A 50 -5.90 -0.45 -8.98
CA SER A 50 -7.36 -0.24 -8.99
C SER A 50 -7.96 -0.27 -10.38
N ASN A 51 -9.16 -0.87 -10.52
CA ASN A 51 -9.86 -0.93 -11.79
C ASN A 51 -10.55 0.40 -12.15
N LEU A 52 -10.30 0.92 -13.33
CA LEU A 52 -10.97 2.10 -13.87
C LEU A 52 -12.24 1.68 -14.64
N ASN A 53 -13.40 2.13 -14.16
CA ASN A 53 -14.70 1.69 -14.66
C ASN A 53 -15.54 2.78 -15.33
N LYS A 54 -15.05 4.02 -15.37
CA LYS A 54 -15.70 5.20 -15.94
C LYS A 54 -14.68 6.13 -16.57
N ASN A 55 -15.15 7.05 -17.41
CA ASN A 55 -14.30 8.15 -17.89
C ASN A 55 -13.71 8.91 -16.72
N CYS A 56 -12.43 9.26 -16.79
CA CYS A 56 -11.74 9.94 -15.69
C CYS A 56 -10.51 10.71 -16.17
N GLU A 57 -10.01 11.57 -15.29
CA GLU A 57 -8.69 12.18 -15.40
C GLU A 57 -7.69 11.36 -14.55
N LEU A 58 -6.54 11.02 -15.16
CA LEU A 58 -5.49 10.23 -14.53
C LEU A 58 -4.20 11.05 -14.44
N GLN A 59 -3.62 11.12 -13.26
CA GLN A 59 -2.31 11.74 -13.02
C GLN A 59 -1.40 10.75 -12.29
N PHE A 60 -0.30 10.38 -12.92
CA PHE A 60 0.77 9.58 -12.31
C PHE A 60 1.65 10.44 -11.41
N MET A 61 2.12 9.87 -10.31
CA MET A 61 2.91 10.57 -9.30
C MET A 61 4.07 9.69 -8.83
N ASP A 62 5.25 10.31 -8.75
CA ASP A 62 6.47 9.71 -8.25
C ASP A 62 6.62 9.90 -6.72
N ALA A 63 7.65 9.31 -6.14
CA ALA A 63 7.98 9.42 -4.73
C ALA A 63 8.45 10.84 -4.31
N LYS A 64 8.87 11.69 -5.26
CA LYS A 64 9.32 13.06 -4.99
C LYS A 64 8.16 14.03 -4.80
N SER A 65 6.98 13.69 -5.29
CA SER A 65 5.77 14.45 -5.05
C SER A 65 5.34 14.32 -3.58
N LYS A 66 4.71 15.37 -3.03
CA LYS A 66 4.23 15.34 -1.63
C LYS A 66 3.32 14.13 -1.35
N ASP A 67 2.37 13.86 -2.24
CA ASP A 67 1.44 12.75 -2.08
C ASP A 67 2.13 11.40 -2.26
N GLY A 68 3.04 11.27 -3.24
CA GLY A 68 3.82 10.06 -3.43
C GLY A 68 4.73 9.78 -2.24
N HIS A 69 5.40 10.80 -1.69
CA HIS A 69 6.21 10.65 -0.48
C HIS A 69 5.37 10.14 0.71
N SER A 70 4.18 10.70 0.92
CA SER A 70 3.28 10.25 1.99
C SER A 70 2.86 8.79 1.80
N VAL A 71 2.55 8.37 0.57
CA VAL A 71 2.21 6.97 0.25
C VAL A 71 3.41 6.05 0.44
N LEU A 72 4.61 6.51 0.11
CA LEU A 72 5.84 5.75 0.34
C LEU A 72 6.08 5.50 1.83
N LEU A 73 5.99 6.54 2.67
CA LEU A 73 6.10 6.41 4.14
C LEU A 73 5.06 5.44 4.71
N HIS A 74 3.81 5.55 4.26
CA HIS A 74 2.75 4.64 4.67
C HIS A 74 3.06 3.18 4.28
N SER A 75 3.50 2.97 3.05
CA SER A 75 3.88 1.63 2.58
C SER A 75 5.10 1.09 3.35
N THR A 76 6.05 1.95 3.72
CA THR A 76 7.21 1.56 4.54
C THR A 76 6.78 1.12 5.95
N ALA A 77 5.74 1.74 6.53
CA ALA A 77 5.18 1.28 7.79
C ALA A 77 4.67 -0.17 7.70
N HIS A 78 3.98 -0.51 6.60
CA HIS A 78 3.52 -1.89 6.35
C HIS A 78 4.68 -2.87 6.07
N LEU A 79 5.73 -2.44 5.37
CA LEU A 79 6.96 -3.22 5.19
C LEU A 79 7.60 -3.57 6.53
N MET A 80 7.69 -2.58 7.45
CA MET A 80 8.19 -2.80 8.80
C MET A 80 7.31 -3.79 9.57
N ALA A 81 5.98 -3.65 9.48
CA ALA A 81 5.06 -4.58 10.13
C ALA A 81 5.21 -6.02 9.61
N GLN A 82 5.40 -6.21 8.30
CA GLN A 82 5.70 -7.52 7.72
C GLN A 82 7.01 -8.10 8.23
N ALA A 83 8.08 -7.30 8.28
CA ALA A 83 9.37 -7.73 8.80
C ALA A 83 9.27 -8.15 10.27
N VAL A 84 8.58 -7.37 11.11
CA VAL A 84 8.32 -7.70 12.51
C VAL A 84 7.53 -9.01 12.62
N LYS A 85 6.48 -9.22 11.82
CA LYS A 85 5.71 -10.48 11.84
C LYS A 85 6.53 -11.69 11.42
N ARG A 86 7.47 -11.55 10.49
CA ARG A 86 8.39 -12.63 10.09
C ARG A 86 9.34 -13.03 11.23
N LEU A 87 9.95 -12.03 11.88
CA LEU A 87 10.92 -12.26 12.94
C LEU A 87 10.26 -12.61 14.28
N PHE A 88 9.13 -11.99 14.56
CA PHE A 88 8.38 -12.12 15.81
C PHE A 88 6.91 -12.52 15.55
N PRO A 89 6.62 -13.76 15.15
CA PRO A 89 5.28 -14.17 14.68
C PRO A 89 4.16 -14.01 15.70
N LYS A 90 4.48 -13.96 17.00
CA LYS A 90 3.51 -13.78 18.09
C LYS A 90 3.14 -12.30 18.34
N THR A 91 3.90 -11.37 17.78
CA THR A 91 3.61 -9.93 17.88
C THR A 91 2.28 -9.63 17.23
N LYS A 92 1.43 -8.84 17.89
CA LYS A 92 0.19 -8.34 17.30
C LYS A 92 0.45 -6.98 16.66
N VAL A 93 -0.13 -6.78 15.50
CA VAL A 93 -0.05 -5.50 14.78
C VAL A 93 -1.30 -4.67 15.08
N THR A 94 -1.10 -3.40 15.37
CA THR A 94 -2.19 -2.48 15.69
C THR A 94 -2.44 -1.50 14.55
N ILE A 95 -1.86 -0.33 14.57
CA ILE A 95 -1.97 0.69 13.53
C ILE A 95 -0.60 1.26 13.18
N GLY A 96 -0.43 1.65 11.92
CA GLY A 96 0.79 2.24 11.40
C GLY A 96 0.51 3.52 10.60
N PRO A 97 0.12 4.64 11.25
CA PRO A 97 -0.07 5.88 10.52
C PRO A 97 1.27 6.48 10.10
N PHE A 98 1.23 7.30 9.06
CA PHE A 98 2.34 8.17 8.72
C PHE A 98 2.07 9.59 9.23
N LEU A 99 3.13 10.27 9.59
CA LEU A 99 3.14 11.70 9.91
C LEU A 99 3.97 12.42 8.84
N GLU A 100 3.92 13.75 8.85
CA GLU A 100 4.76 14.53 7.94
C GLU A 100 6.24 14.14 8.11
N ASN A 101 6.83 13.57 7.07
CA ASN A 101 8.23 13.10 6.97
C ASN A 101 8.64 11.93 7.90
N ARG A 102 7.71 11.20 8.45
CA ARG A 102 7.98 9.99 9.25
C ARG A 102 6.80 9.05 9.28
N PHE A 103 7.07 7.80 9.65
CA PHE A 103 6.05 6.78 9.93
C PHE A 103 6.37 6.10 11.27
N TYR A 104 5.40 5.42 11.81
CA TYR A 104 5.56 4.49 12.91
C TYR A 104 4.56 3.35 12.80
N TYR A 105 4.74 2.32 13.59
CA TYR A 105 3.77 1.24 13.72
C TYR A 105 3.74 0.78 15.17
N ASP A 106 2.55 0.65 15.74
CA ASP A 106 2.37 0.17 17.09
C ASP A 106 2.27 -1.35 17.11
N PHE A 107 3.08 -1.97 17.97
CA PHE A 107 3.15 -3.42 18.15
C PHE A 107 2.86 -3.79 19.59
N ASP A 108 2.02 -4.81 19.80
CA ASP A 108 1.89 -5.46 21.09
C ASP A 108 2.90 -6.60 21.17
N VAL A 109 3.89 -6.43 22.02
CA VAL A 109 5.03 -7.32 22.19
C VAL A 109 5.18 -7.75 23.64
N ASN A 110 5.63 -8.97 23.88
CA ASN A 110 5.89 -9.47 25.25
C ASN A 110 7.05 -8.74 25.94
N SER A 111 8.02 -8.27 25.15
CA SER A 111 9.20 -7.51 25.63
C SER A 111 9.54 -6.42 24.62
N PRO A 112 9.97 -5.24 25.04
CA PRO A 112 10.43 -4.19 24.15
C PRO A 112 11.52 -4.68 23.20
N PHE A 113 11.53 -4.21 21.95
CA PHE A 113 12.62 -4.48 21.00
C PHE A 113 13.94 -3.90 21.52
N THR A 114 14.99 -4.68 21.38
CA THR A 114 16.38 -4.27 21.65
C THR A 114 16.98 -3.58 20.42
N GLU A 115 18.16 -2.96 20.56
CA GLU A 115 18.89 -2.37 19.42
C GLU A 115 19.26 -3.46 18.38
N ASP A 116 19.59 -4.67 18.81
CA ASP A 116 19.88 -5.79 17.92
C ASP A 116 18.62 -6.23 17.15
N ASP A 117 17.46 -6.27 17.81
CA ASP A 117 16.18 -6.57 17.16
C ASP A 117 15.85 -5.51 16.07
N LEU A 118 16.13 -4.24 16.33
CA LEU A 118 15.90 -3.18 15.33
C LEU A 118 16.78 -3.36 14.10
N LEU A 119 18.05 -3.77 14.28
CA LEU A 119 18.94 -4.09 13.16
C LEU A 119 18.47 -5.31 12.38
N GLU A 120 17.96 -6.33 13.06
CA GLU A 120 17.38 -7.51 12.40
C GLU A 120 16.11 -7.15 11.62
N ILE A 121 15.24 -6.29 12.16
CA ILE A 121 14.04 -5.79 11.48
C ILE A 121 14.44 -5.01 10.22
N GLU A 122 15.41 -4.10 10.28
CA GLU A 122 15.90 -3.35 9.12
C GLU A 122 16.44 -4.28 8.04
N ASN A 123 17.26 -5.25 8.41
CA ASN A 123 17.78 -6.26 7.48
C ASN A 123 16.65 -7.07 6.82
N GLU A 124 15.62 -7.43 7.58
CA GLU A 124 14.48 -8.18 7.04
C GLU A 124 13.63 -7.30 6.10
N MET A 125 13.43 -6.01 6.43
CA MET A 125 12.78 -5.06 5.52
C MET A 125 13.52 -4.98 4.18
N MET A 126 14.86 -4.93 4.19
CA MET A 126 15.66 -4.93 2.96
C MET A 126 15.42 -6.20 2.14
N LYS A 127 15.45 -7.39 2.76
CA LYS A 127 15.16 -8.67 2.08
C LYS A 127 13.77 -8.68 1.46
N ILE A 128 12.72 -8.27 2.20
CA ILE A 128 11.34 -8.20 1.69
C ILE A 128 11.26 -7.26 0.49
N SER A 129 11.96 -6.11 0.54
CA SER A 129 11.98 -5.18 -0.60
C SER A 129 12.64 -5.79 -1.84
N GLU A 130 13.60 -6.73 -1.65
CA GLU A 130 14.26 -7.47 -2.73
C GLU A 130 13.37 -8.54 -3.37
N GLU A 131 12.45 -9.10 -2.62
CA GLU A 131 11.48 -10.09 -3.12
C GLU A 131 10.53 -9.51 -4.18
N ASN A 132 10.42 -8.18 -4.26
CA ASN A 132 9.56 -7.45 -5.21
C ASN A 132 8.12 -7.97 -5.23
N LEU A 133 7.58 -8.22 -4.04
CA LEU A 133 6.21 -8.70 -3.89
C LEU A 133 5.22 -7.63 -4.34
N GLU A 134 4.19 -8.05 -5.06
CA GLU A 134 3.08 -7.19 -5.43
C GLU A 134 2.23 -6.84 -4.21
N ILE A 135 1.88 -5.55 -4.07
CA ILE A 135 0.93 -5.09 -3.08
C ILE A 135 -0.44 -5.00 -3.76
N SER A 136 -1.36 -5.82 -3.30
CA SER A 136 -2.74 -5.85 -3.78
C SER A 136 -3.72 -5.53 -2.67
N HIS A 137 -4.94 -5.14 -3.02
CA HIS A 137 -6.00 -4.92 -2.06
C HIS A 137 -7.32 -5.54 -2.50
N GLN A 138 -8.16 -5.83 -1.53
CA GLN A 138 -9.53 -6.29 -1.73
C GLN A 138 -10.47 -5.52 -0.81
N GLU A 139 -11.63 -5.16 -1.34
CA GLU A 139 -12.74 -4.71 -0.51
C GLU A 139 -13.44 -5.93 0.08
N LYS A 140 -13.66 -5.91 1.40
CA LYS A 140 -14.33 -6.98 2.12
C LYS A 140 -15.55 -6.44 2.88
N SER A 141 -16.58 -7.24 2.95
CA SER A 141 -17.65 -6.99 3.90
C SER A 141 -17.10 -7.08 5.33
N ARG A 142 -17.77 -6.42 6.28
CA ARG A 142 -17.39 -6.47 7.70
C ARG A 142 -17.26 -7.90 8.21
N ASN A 143 -18.23 -8.77 7.90
CA ASN A 143 -18.21 -10.15 8.35
C ASN A 143 -17.03 -10.95 7.78
N GLU A 144 -16.70 -10.74 6.50
CA GLU A 144 -15.55 -11.39 5.88
C GLU A 144 -14.23 -10.89 6.49
N ALA A 145 -14.11 -9.60 6.76
CA ALA A 145 -12.92 -9.03 7.38
C ALA A 145 -12.77 -9.52 8.83
N LEU A 146 -13.83 -9.52 9.64
CA LEU A 146 -13.81 -10.06 10.99
C LEU A 146 -13.38 -11.53 11.00
N ALA A 147 -14.04 -12.37 10.21
CA ALA A 147 -13.71 -13.79 10.14
C ALA A 147 -12.27 -14.05 9.68
N PHE A 148 -11.75 -13.20 8.78
CA PHE A 148 -10.36 -13.29 8.33
C PHE A 148 -9.37 -12.95 9.46
N PHE A 149 -9.51 -11.80 10.13
CA PHE A 149 -8.59 -11.36 11.18
C PHE A 149 -8.68 -12.19 12.45
N GLU A 150 -9.88 -12.72 12.79
CA GLU A 150 -10.03 -13.73 13.86
C GLU A 150 -9.26 -15.01 13.53
N LYS A 151 -9.33 -15.50 12.30
CA LYS A 151 -8.63 -16.72 11.86
C LYS A 151 -7.12 -16.61 11.96
N ILE A 152 -6.55 -15.44 11.69
CA ILE A 152 -5.10 -15.19 11.77
C ILE A 152 -4.66 -14.63 13.13
N ASP A 153 -5.57 -14.61 14.11
CA ASP A 153 -5.34 -14.17 15.49
C ASP A 153 -4.87 -12.70 15.61
N GLU A 154 -5.38 -11.81 14.76
CA GLU A 154 -5.12 -10.37 14.81
C GLU A 154 -6.24 -9.63 15.57
N SER A 155 -6.24 -9.76 16.89
CA SER A 155 -7.30 -9.26 17.78
C SER A 155 -7.52 -7.76 17.69
N TYR A 156 -6.45 -6.95 17.54
CA TYR A 156 -6.58 -5.50 17.40
C TYR A 156 -7.26 -5.09 16.10
N LYS A 157 -7.08 -5.85 15.02
CA LYS A 157 -7.82 -5.59 13.77
C LYS A 157 -9.31 -5.89 13.92
N VAL A 158 -9.64 -6.93 14.69
CA VAL A 158 -11.04 -7.24 15.04
C VAL A 158 -11.65 -6.10 15.87
N GLU A 159 -10.94 -5.59 16.87
CA GLU A 159 -11.38 -4.45 17.68
C GLU A 159 -11.59 -3.20 16.82
N ILE A 160 -10.61 -2.82 16.00
CA ILE A 160 -10.71 -1.68 15.07
C ILE A 160 -11.94 -1.83 14.16
N ILE A 161 -12.15 -3.01 13.55
CA ILE A 161 -13.31 -3.23 12.67
C ILE A 161 -14.62 -3.04 13.42
N ASN A 162 -14.71 -3.46 14.69
CA ASN A 162 -15.92 -3.30 15.49
C ASN A 162 -16.21 -1.82 15.81
N ASP A 163 -15.18 -0.99 15.94
CA ASP A 163 -15.28 0.44 16.25
C ASP A 163 -15.56 1.32 15.02
N LEU A 164 -15.31 0.83 13.80
CA LEU A 164 -15.58 1.56 12.57
C LEU A 164 -17.10 1.69 12.31
N ASP A 165 -17.48 2.73 11.57
CA ASP A 165 -18.86 2.92 11.12
C ASP A 165 -19.35 1.73 10.30
N LYS A 166 -20.64 1.32 10.50
CA LYS A 166 -21.21 0.11 9.88
C LYS A 166 -21.20 0.16 8.35
N ASP A 167 -21.29 1.35 7.80
CA ASP A 167 -21.34 1.59 6.34
C ASP A 167 -19.95 1.81 5.72
N GLU A 168 -18.87 1.74 6.52
CA GLU A 168 -17.51 1.92 6.02
C GLU A 168 -17.08 0.69 5.19
N THR A 169 -16.59 0.96 3.96
CA THR A 169 -15.97 -0.06 3.12
C THR A 169 -14.61 -0.42 3.68
N LEU A 170 -14.40 -1.70 3.98
CA LEU A 170 -13.15 -2.21 4.54
C LEU A 170 -12.24 -2.68 3.41
N LYS A 171 -11.04 -2.10 3.35
CA LYS A 171 -9.99 -2.55 2.46
C LYS A 171 -8.96 -3.37 3.22
N VAL A 172 -8.58 -4.48 2.63
CA VAL A 172 -7.55 -5.38 3.16
C VAL A 172 -6.44 -5.45 2.14
N TYR A 173 -5.25 -5.03 2.54
CA TYR A 173 -4.05 -5.04 1.71
C TYR A 173 -3.22 -6.28 2.01
N SER A 174 -2.73 -6.91 0.97
CA SER A 174 -1.91 -8.13 1.07
C SER A 174 -0.62 -7.97 0.29
N GLN A 175 0.46 -8.50 0.87
CA GLN A 175 1.78 -8.58 0.27
C GLN A 175 2.46 -9.87 0.70
N GLY A 176 2.62 -10.81 -0.22
CA GLY A 176 3.05 -12.15 0.14
C GLY A 176 2.15 -12.75 1.22
N GLU A 177 2.78 -13.16 2.33
CA GLU A 177 2.08 -13.72 3.50
C GLU A 177 1.46 -12.68 4.44
N PHE A 178 1.88 -11.41 4.33
CA PHE A 178 1.40 -10.35 5.21
C PHE A 178 0.09 -9.77 4.69
N THR A 179 -0.86 -9.56 5.60
CA THR A 179 -2.15 -8.95 5.27
C THR A 179 -2.56 -8.01 6.38
N ASP A 180 -3.00 -6.82 6.01
CA ASP A 180 -3.40 -5.77 6.95
C ASP A 180 -4.71 -5.07 6.57
N LEU A 181 -5.41 -4.56 7.59
CA LEU A 181 -6.57 -3.69 7.43
C LEU A 181 -6.08 -2.25 7.25
N CYS A 182 -6.37 -1.66 6.10
CA CYS A 182 -5.89 -0.32 5.79
C CYS A 182 -6.80 0.40 4.80
N ARG A 183 -6.95 1.71 4.95
CA ARG A 183 -7.68 2.55 3.99
C ARG A 183 -6.89 2.76 2.69
N GLY A 184 -5.58 2.61 2.74
CA GLY A 184 -4.69 2.88 1.62
C GLY A 184 -4.63 4.37 1.22
N PRO A 185 -4.17 4.68 0.00
CA PRO A 185 -3.56 3.75 -0.95
C PRO A 185 -2.11 3.39 -0.60
N HIS A 186 -1.57 2.37 -1.27
CA HIS A 186 -0.18 1.92 -1.13
C HIS A 186 0.59 2.03 -2.44
N ALA A 187 1.92 2.08 -2.35
CA ALA A 187 2.80 1.88 -3.49
C ALA A 187 2.56 0.48 -4.09
N VAL A 188 2.79 0.33 -5.40
CA VAL A 188 2.53 -0.95 -6.09
C VAL A 188 3.53 -2.05 -5.71
N SER A 189 4.73 -1.66 -5.31
CA SER A 189 5.77 -2.54 -4.77
C SER A 189 6.82 -1.73 -4.02
N TYR A 190 7.70 -2.39 -3.26
CA TYR A 190 8.77 -1.73 -2.49
C TYR A 190 10.07 -1.51 -3.27
N THR A 191 10.15 -1.88 -4.54
CA THR A 191 11.36 -1.63 -5.35
C THR A 191 11.73 -0.15 -5.41
N HIS A 192 10.76 0.74 -5.24
CA HIS A 192 10.98 2.19 -5.21
C HIS A 192 11.62 2.68 -3.89
N LEU A 193 11.54 1.93 -2.79
CA LEU A 193 12.24 2.27 -1.54
C LEU A 193 13.76 2.29 -1.71
N ARG A 194 14.32 1.39 -2.52
CA ARG A 194 15.76 1.31 -2.80
C ARG A 194 16.32 2.53 -3.51
N ALA A 195 15.53 3.17 -4.37
CA ALA A 195 15.97 4.34 -5.12
C ALA A 195 16.20 5.56 -4.21
N HIS A 196 15.56 5.60 -3.02
CA HIS A 196 15.68 6.70 -2.07
C HIS A 196 16.80 6.51 -1.03
N GLU A 197 17.20 5.29 -0.70
CA GLU A 197 18.34 5.05 0.20
C GLU A 197 19.68 5.45 -0.42
N THR A 198 19.80 5.39 -1.74
CA THR A 198 21.02 5.80 -2.45
C THR A 198 21.18 7.31 -2.58
N ASP A 199 20.12 8.09 -2.40
CA ASP A 199 20.16 9.56 -2.47
C ASP A 199 20.43 10.22 -1.08
N LEU A 200 20.52 9.44 0.01
CA LEU A 200 20.74 9.90 1.38
C LEU A 200 22.18 9.71 1.89
N ASN A 201 23.12 9.22 1.05
CA ASN A 201 24.54 9.08 1.36
C ASN A 201 25.39 10.10 0.60
#